data_e40cc49b407069f943a79a6e6bbe46eb
#
_entry.id   e40cc49b407069f943a79a6e6bbe46eb
#
_cell.length_a   1.000
_cell.length_b   1.000
_cell.length_c   1.000
_cell.angle_alpha   90.00
_cell.angle_beta   90.00
_cell.angle_gamma   90.00
#
_symmetry.space_group_name_H-M   'P 1'
#
loop_
_entity.id
_entity.type
_entity.pdbx_description
1 polymer ?
#
loop_
_entity_poly.entity_id
_entity_poly.type
_entity_poly.pdbx_seq_one_letter_code
_entity_poly.pdbx_strand_id
1 'polypeptide(L)'
;MAVWALATHQQTACEILYFWGLTGTLIAMLTPDLDHGFPDPHCISFFALHGGVAASAAVMTFGVGVRPRPRANLRVFWMTNLYAAAIAVIGLLANENYLYLRAKPSQPSILDWMGPWPWYILAADALAFVLFWALMVPFSTHVQSQQQQ
;
A
#
# COMPACT_ATOMS: atom_id res chain seq x y z
N MET A 1 -11.22 -3.40 3.25
CA MET A 1 -10.01 -3.86 3.98
C MET A 1 -9.79 -3.11 5.29
N ALA A 2 -9.63 -1.77 5.29
CA ALA A 2 -9.44 -0.98 6.52
C ALA A 2 -10.55 -1.20 7.56
N VAL A 3 -11.83 -1.09 7.16
CA VAL A 3 -12.98 -1.34 8.06
C VAL A 3 -12.93 -2.74 8.69
N TRP A 4 -12.57 -3.76 7.92
CA TRP A 4 -12.44 -5.12 8.42
C TRP A 4 -11.31 -5.24 9.46
N ALA A 5 -10.15 -4.65 9.18
CA ALA A 5 -9.02 -4.63 10.11
C ALA A 5 -9.38 -3.92 11.42
N LEU A 6 -10.05 -2.76 11.34
CA LEU A 6 -10.50 -2.00 12.51
C LEU A 6 -11.55 -2.74 13.34
N ALA A 7 -12.50 -3.43 12.69
CA ALA A 7 -13.58 -4.12 13.37
C ALA A 7 -13.17 -5.44 14.01
N THR A 8 -12.24 -6.17 13.39
CA THR A 8 -11.91 -7.54 13.82
C THR A 8 -10.55 -7.67 14.48
N HIS A 9 -9.68 -6.69 14.33
CA HIS A 9 -8.26 -6.73 14.72
C HIS A 9 -7.52 -7.96 14.18
N GLN A 10 -8.03 -8.56 13.08
CA GLN A 10 -7.40 -9.72 12.48
C GLN A 10 -5.98 -9.39 12.03
N GLN A 11 -5.01 -10.12 12.54
CA GLN A 11 -3.59 -9.81 12.41
C GLN A 11 -3.14 -9.60 10.96
N THR A 12 -3.53 -10.49 10.05
CA THR A 12 -3.14 -10.37 8.63
C THR A 12 -3.79 -9.15 7.96
N ALA A 13 -5.05 -8.84 8.31
CA ALA A 13 -5.73 -7.64 7.80
C ALA A 13 -5.04 -6.36 8.28
N CYS A 14 -4.62 -6.32 9.55
CA CYS A 14 -3.86 -5.21 10.12
C CYS A 14 -2.47 -5.06 9.47
N GLU A 15 -1.80 -6.17 9.19
CA GLU A 15 -0.51 -6.16 8.46
C GLU A 15 -0.67 -5.58 7.05
N ILE A 16 -1.67 -6.04 6.30
CA ILE A 16 -1.94 -5.49 4.95
C ILE A 16 -2.30 -4.00 5.06
N LEU A 17 -3.17 -3.62 6.00
CA LEU A 17 -3.52 -2.22 6.24
C LEU A 17 -2.28 -1.37 6.55
N TYR A 18 -1.38 -1.87 7.39
CA TYR A 18 -0.14 -1.19 7.75
C TYR A 18 0.74 -0.92 6.53
N PHE A 19 1.08 -1.98 5.78
CA PHE A 19 1.98 -1.84 4.63
C PHE A 19 1.33 -1.05 3.49
N TRP A 20 0.12 -1.37 3.09
CA TRP A 20 -0.55 -0.67 1.99
C TRP A 20 -0.93 0.77 2.36
N GLY A 21 -1.39 0.99 3.60
CA GLY A 21 -1.80 2.30 4.09
C GLY A 21 -0.64 3.28 4.23
N LEU A 22 0.54 2.80 4.62
CA LEU A 22 1.72 3.66 4.81
C LEU A 22 2.68 3.69 3.61
N THR A 23 2.37 2.99 2.51
CA THR A 23 3.15 3.05 1.27
C THR A 23 2.28 3.48 0.09
N GLY A 24 1.61 2.56 -0.57
CA GLY A 24 0.83 2.83 -1.77
C GLY A 24 -0.20 3.95 -1.59
N THR A 25 -0.89 3.97 -0.45
CA THR A 25 -1.88 5.02 -0.15
C THR A 25 -1.24 6.40 0.00
N LEU A 26 -0.10 6.51 0.70
CA LEU A 26 0.60 7.79 0.82
C LEU A 26 1.20 8.24 -0.51
N ILE A 27 1.77 7.33 -1.30
CA ILE A 27 2.28 7.64 -2.64
C ILE A 27 1.14 8.13 -3.54
N ALA A 28 -0.03 7.47 -3.51
CA ALA A 28 -1.19 7.93 -4.28
C ALA A 28 -1.65 9.33 -3.89
N MET A 29 -1.57 9.70 -2.61
CA MET A 29 -1.91 11.06 -2.14
C MET A 29 -0.85 12.11 -2.56
N LEU A 30 0.41 11.72 -2.73
CA LEU A 30 1.47 12.61 -3.18
C LEU A 30 1.43 12.88 -4.70
N THR A 31 0.97 11.89 -5.46
CA THR A 31 0.85 11.97 -6.93
C THR A 31 -0.54 11.50 -7.36
N PRO A 32 -1.61 12.29 -7.05
CA PRO A 32 -2.98 11.89 -7.33
C PRO A 32 -3.28 11.95 -8.83
N ASP A 33 -3.90 10.90 -9.37
CA ASP A 33 -4.41 10.86 -10.74
C ASP A 33 -5.87 11.37 -10.75
N LEU A 34 -6.03 12.68 -10.75
CA LEU A 34 -7.31 13.38 -10.67
C LEU A 34 -7.46 14.38 -11.80
N ASP A 35 -8.59 14.35 -12.50
CA ASP A 35 -8.90 15.29 -13.60
C ASP A 35 -9.22 16.69 -13.09
N HIS A 36 -9.80 16.80 -11.88
CA HIS A 36 -10.21 18.04 -11.28
C HIS A 36 -9.72 18.16 -9.83
N GLY A 37 -9.29 19.37 -9.45
CA GLY A 37 -8.88 19.69 -8.08
C GLY A 37 -10.05 20.05 -7.17
N PHE A 38 -9.72 20.45 -5.94
CA PHE A 38 -10.72 20.97 -4.98
C PHE A 38 -11.48 22.17 -5.58
N PRO A 39 -12.83 22.28 -5.38
CA PRO A 39 -13.67 21.47 -4.50
C PRO A 39 -14.44 20.30 -5.16
N ASP A 40 -13.89 19.70 -6.19
CA ASP A 40 -14.54 18.58 -6.88
C ASP A 40 -14.83 17.42 -5.90
N PRO A 41 -16.05 16.83 -5.89
CA PRO A 41 -16.40 15.74 -4.99
C PRO A 41 -15.52 14.50 -5.14
N HIS A 42 -15.01 14.22 -6.35
CA HIS A 42 -14.09 13.12 -6.59
C HIS A 42 -12.74 13.35 -5.89
N CYS A 43 -12.22 14.59 -5.99
CA CYS A 43 -11.01 15.00 -5.29
C CYS A 43 -11.19 14.88 -3.77
N ILE A 44 -12.30 15.37 -3.22
CA ILE A 44 -12.59 15.29 -1.78
C ILE A 44 -12.68 13.83 -1.33
N SER A 45 -13.42 12.99 -2.05
CA SER A 45 -13.57 11.57 -1.70
C SER A 45 -12.25 10.81 -1.82
N PHE A 46 -11.43 11.10 -2.82
CA PHE A 46 -10.11 10.51 -2.98
C PHE A 46 -9.23 10.74 -1.75
N PHE A 47 -9.05 12.01 -1.34
CA PHE A 47 -8.22 12.34 -0.18
C PHE A 47 -8.82 11.87 1.15
N ALA A 48 -10.14 11.91 1.30
CA ALA A 48 -10.81 11.40 2.50
C ALA A 48 -10.62 9.89 2.66
N LEU A 49 -10.77 9.11 1.59
CA LEU A 49 -10.61 7.66 1.61
C LEU A 49 -9.14 7.26 1.84
N HIS A 50 -8.21 7.83 1.08
CA HIS A 50 -6.78 7.52 1.23
C HIS A 50 -6.24 8.00 2.58
N GLY A 51 -6.57 9.21 3.00
CA GLY A 51 -6.20 9.73 4.33
C GLY A 51 -6.79 8.89 5.46
N GLY A 52 -8.04 8.46 5.33
CA GLY A 52 -8.69 7.56 6.28
C GLY A 52 -7.99 6.20 6.39
N VAL A 53 -7.55 5.62 5.27
CA VAL A 53 -6.78 4.36 5.26
C VAL A 53 -5.43 4.55 5.94
N ALA A 54 -4.67 5.61 5.60
CA ALA A 54 -3.38 5.88 6.22
C ALA A 54 -3.49 6.15 7.73
N ALA A 55 -4.49 6.96 8.15
CA ALA A 55 -4.77 7.20 9.55
C ALA A 55 -5.16 5.91 10.30
N SER A 56 -6.00 5.07 9.69
CA SER A 56 -6.37 3.76 10.25
C SER A 56 -5.16 2.85 10.46
N ALA A 57 -4.23 2.82 9.51
CA ALA A 57 -2.98 2.06 9.62
C ALA A 57 -2.14 2.55 10.81
N ALA A 58 -1.98 3.87 10.95
CA ALA A 58 -1.24 4.48 12.05
C ALA A 58 -1.91 4.20 13.42
N VAL A 59 -3.22 4.41 13.53
CA VAL A 59 -3.97 4.16 14.77
C VAL A 59 -3.90 2.70 15.18
N MET A 60 -4.12 1.75 14.25
CA MET A 60 -4.06 0.31 14.56
C MET A 60 -2.68 -0.11 15.04
N THR A 61 -1.63 0.39 14.40
CA THR A 61 -0.26 -0.05 14.72
C THR A 61 0.31 0.65 15.93
N PHE A 62 0.17 1.96 16.03
CA PHE A 62 0.81 2.77 17.08
C PHE A 62 -0.14 3.14 18.23
N GLY A 63 -1.45 3.25 17.97
CA GLY A 63 -2.46 3.56 18.97
C GLY A 63 -2.97 2.29 19.69
N VAL A 64 -3.48 1.32 18.93
CA VAL A 64 -4.02 0.05 19.46
C VAL A 64 -2.90 -0.94 19.79
N GLY A 65 -1.74 -0.82 19.14
CA GLY A 65 -0.59 -1.66 19.40
C GLY A 65 -0.59 -3.00 18.64
N VAL A 66 -1.37 -3.13 17.57
CA VAL A 66 -1.36 -4.32 16.70
C VAL A 66 -0.13 -4.27 15.80
N ARG A 67 0.96 -4.82 16.30
CA ARG A 67 2.26 -4.79 15.61
C ARG A 67 2.36 -5.87 14.54
N PRO A 68 3.06 -5.59 13.41
CA PRO A 68 3.36 -6.60 12.40
C PRO A 68 4.18 -7.76 13.01
N ARG A 69 3.80 -9.00 12.66
CA ARG A 69 4.55 -10.20 13.07
C ARG A 69 5.90 -10.30 12.36
N PRO A 70 6.84 -11.10 12.87
CA PRO A 70 8.08 -11.38 12.16
C PRO A 70 7.83 -11.83 10.71
N ARG A 71 8.58 -11.28 9.76
CA ARG A 71 8.46 -11.52 8.31
C ARG A 71 7.11 -11.11 7.71
N ALA A 72 6.35 -10.21 8.35
CA ALA A 72 5.10 -9.68 7.81
C ALA A 72 5.32 -8.96 6.48
N ASN A 73 6.44 -8.22 6.34
CA ASN A 73 6.86 -7.59 5.08
C ASN A 73 6.90 -8.59 3.91
N LEU A 74 7.54 -9.75 4.06
CA LEU A 74 7.61 -10.77 3.02
C LEU A 74 6.24 -11.38 2.72
N ARG A 75 5.46 -11.68 3.78
CA ARG A 75 4.12 -12.24 3.63
C ARG A 75 3.20 -11.28 2.86
N VAL A 76 3.15 -10.01 3.28
CA VAL A 76 2.31 -9.01 2.62
C VAL A 76 2.84 -8.70 1.22
N PHE A 77 4.15 -8.68 0.99
CA PHE A 77 4.73 -8.50 -0.33
C PHE A 77 4.25 -9.58 -1.32
N TRP A 78 4.33 -10.86 -0.95
CA TRP A 78 3.82 -11.93 -1.80
C TRP A 78 2.31 -11.89 -2.00
N MET A 79 1.54 -11.50 -0.97
CA MET A 79 0.09 -11.29 -1.10
C MET A 79 -0.22 -10.13 -2.05
N THR A 80 0.56 -9.06 -2.00
CA THR A 80 0.42 -7.91 -2.92
C THR A 80 0.69 -8.34 -4.37
N ASN A 81 1.74 -9.11 -4.61
CA ASN A 81 2.06 -9.63 -5.94
C ASN A 81 0.99 -10.58 -6.48
N LEU A 82 0.48 -11.49 -5.64
CA LEU A 82 -0.62 -12.37 -6.02
C LEU A 82 -1.89 -11.57 -6.35
N TYR A 83 -2.21 -10.56 -5.54
CA TYR A 83 -3.32 -9.66 -5.79
C TYR A 83 -3.14 -8.88 -7.10
N ALA A 84 -1.94 -8.31 -7.33
CA ALA A 84 -1.63 -7.59 -8.57
C ALA A 84 -1.75 -8.50 -9.80
N ALA A 85 -1.27 -9.75 -9.72
CA ALA A 85 -1.43 -10.72 -10.80
C ALA A 85 -2.90 -11.04 -11.09
N ALA A 86 -3.73 -11.24 -10.06
CA ALA A 86 -5.16 -11.46 -10.23
C ALA A 86 -5.85 -10.24 -10.86
N ILE A 87 -5.53 -9.04 -10.40
CA ILE A 87 -6.06 -7.78 -10.94
C ILE A 87 -5.59 -7.55 -12.38
N ALA A 88 -4.35 -7.93 -12.73
CA ALA A 88 -3.88 -7.85 -14.11
C ALA A 88 -4.73 -8.71 -15.05
N VAL A 89 -5.06 -9.94 -14.65
CA VAL A 89 -5.94 -10.84 -15.43
C VAL A 89 -7.35 -10.22 -15.55
N ILE A 90 -7.92 -9.73 -14.46
CA ILE A 90 -9.23 -9.06 -14.47
C ILE A 90 -9.21 -7.83 -15.38
N GLY A 91 -8.18 -7.00 -15.29
CA GLY A 91 -8.01 -5.81 -16.14
C GLY A 91 -7.89 -6.15 -17.62
N LEU A 92 -7.22 -7.25 -17.96
CA LEU A 92 -7.15 -7.74 -19.34
C LEU A 92 -8.54 -8.18 -19.86
N LEU A 93 -9.30 -8.93 -19.05
CA LEU A 93 -10.64 -9.41 -19.42
C LEU A 93 -11.66 -8.28 -19.50
N ALA A 94 -11.58 -7.29 -18.60
CA ALA A 94 -12.46 -6.13 -18.56
C ALA A 94 -12.05 -5.00 -19.52
N ASN A 95 -10.86 -5.11 -20.15
CA ASN A 95 -10.21 -4.05 -20.92
C ASN A 95 -9.99 -2.75 -20.13
N GLU A 96 -9.69 -2.88 -18.84
CA GLU A 96 -9.46 -1.78 -17.91
C GLU A 96 -8.00 -1.74 -17.42
N ASN A 97 -7.55 -0.58 -16.94
CA ASN A 97 -6.18 -0.37 -16.45
C ASN A 97 -6.11 -0.28 -14.93
N TYR A 98 -6.50 -1.33 -14.24
CA TYR A 98 -6.41 -1.38 -12.78
C TYR A 98 -4.95 -1.41 -12.31
N LEU A 99 -4.67 -0.66 -11.23
CA LEU A 99 -3.35 -0.55 -10.58
C LEU A 99 -2.24 -0.07 -11.55
N TYR A 100 -2.62 0.53 -12.66
CA TYR A 100 -1.68 1.01 -13.70
C TYR A 100 -0.76 -0.09 -14.25
N LEU A 101 -1.23 -1.34 -14.30
CA LEU A 101 -0.44 -2.48 -14.76
C LEU A 101 -0.30 -2.54 -16.29
N ARG A 102 -1.15 -1.82 -17.04
CA ARG A 102 -1.11 -1.76 -18.51
C ARG A 102 -0.53 -0.45 -19.05
N ALA A 103 -0.81 0.65 -18.38
CA ALA A 103 -0.34 1.99 -18.75
C ALA A 103 -0.20 2.84 -17.48
N LYS A 104 0.67 3.85 -17.53
CA LYS A 104 0.82 4.81 -16.45
C LYS A 104 -0.42 5.68 -16.28
N PRO A 105 -0.58 6.36 -15.10
CA PRO A 105 -1.59 7.39 -14.90
C PRO A 105 -1.54 8.46 -15.99
N SER A 106 -2.65 9.17 -16.19
CA SER A 106 -2.72 10.32 -17.10
C SER A 106 -2.02 11.56 -16.54
N GLN A 107 -2.00 11.69 -15.22
CA GLN A 107 -1.32 12.76 -14.51
C GLN A 107 0.13 12.38 -14.18
N PRO A 108 1.05 13.37 -14.09
CA PRO A 108 2.44 13.11 -13.71
C PRO A 108 2.54 12.34 -12.39
N SER A 109 3.32 11.28 -12.38
CA SER A 109 3.47 10.40 -11.22
C SER A 109 4.91 9.93 -11.03
N ILE A 110 5.20 9.33 -9.87
CA ILE A 110 6.48 8.70 -9.61
C ILE A 110 6.83 7.60 -10.64
N LEU A 111 5.81 6.98 -11.28
CA LEU A 111 6.00 5.96 -12.30
C LEU A 111 6.67 6.49 -13.57
N ASP A 112 6.64 7.81 -13.81
CA ASP A 112 7.28 8.42 -14.99
C ASP A 112 8.80 8.31 -14.93
N TRP A 113 9.35 8.27 -13.73
CA TRP A 113 10.80 8.14 -13.51
C TRP A 113 11.28 6.68 -13.51
N MET A 114 10.35 5.72 -13.53
CA MET A 114 10.65 4.28 -13.43
C MET A 114 10.82 3.59 -14.80
N GLY A 115 10.86 4.35 -15.88
CA GLY A 115 11.06 3.82 -17.24
C GLY A 115 9.76 3.43 -17.96
N PRO A 116 9.87 2.85 -19.19
CA PRO A 116 8.71 2.43 -19.98
C PRO A 116 8.07 1.14 -19.46
N TRP A 117 6.89 0.80 -19.99
CA TRP A 117 6.29 -0.52 -19.78
C TRP A 117 7.17 -1.63 -20.38
N PRO A 118 7.34 -2.77 -19.74
CA PRO A 118 6.83 -3.16 -18.41
C PRO A 118 7.78 -2.79 -17.25
N TRP A 119 8.89 -2.13 -17.49
CA TRP A 119 9.98 -1.89 -16.52
C TRP A 119 9.55 -1.09 -15.31
N TYR A 120 8.62 -0.12 -15.47
CA TYR A 120 8.12 0.65 -14.34
C TYR A 120 7.36 -0.22 -13.33
N ILE A 121 6.74 -1.34 -13.76
CA ILE A 121 6.07 -2.28 -12.87
C ILE A 121 7.09 -2.96 -11.96
N LEU A 122 8.20 -3.44 -12.53
CA LEU A 122 9.28 -4.07 -11.77
C LEU A 122 9.97 -3.07 -10.83
N ALA A 123 10.16 -1.84 -11.28
CA ALA A 123 10.73 -0.78 -10.45
C ALA A 123 9.81 -0.40 -9.29
N ALA A 124 8.49 -0.31 -9.53
CA ALA A 124 7.49 -0.06 -8.48
C ALA A 124 7.43 -1.22 -7.47
N ASP A 125 7.53 -2.47 -7.94
CA ASP A 125 7.57 -3.65 -7.09
C ASP A 125 8.84 -3.67 -6.22
N ALA A 126 10.00 -3.35 -6.81
CA ALA A 126 11.26 -3.21 -6.07
C ALA A 126 11.18 -2.08 -5.02
N LEU A 127 10.58 -0.95 -5.36
CA LEU A 127 10.33 0.14 -4.41
C LEU A 127 9.42 -0.32 -3.26
N ALA A 128 8.32 -1.00 -3.58
CA ALA A 128 7.41 -1.56 -2.57
C ALA A 128 8.15 -2.53 -1.62
N PHE A 129 9.01 -3.39 -2.16
CA PHE A 129 9.84 -4.30 -1.36
C PHE A 129 10.73 -3.52 -0.37
N VAL A 130 11.45 -2.50 -0.85
CA VAL A 130 12.32 -1.66 0.00
C VAL A 130 11.52 -0.93 1.08
N LEU A 131 10.36 -0.34 0.72
CA LEU A 131 9.50 0.37 1.66
C LEU A 131 8.93 -0.58 2.73
N PHE A 132 8.53 -1.80 2.36
CA PHE A 132 8.05 -2.80 3.31
C PHE A 132 9.16 -3.23 4.28
N TRP A 133 10.40 -3.33 3.81
CA TRP A 133 11.55 -3.55 4.69
C TRP A 133 11.78 -2.37 5.64
N ALA A 134 11.75 -1.15 5.14
CA ALA A 134 11.93 0.05 5.95
C ALA A 134 10.86 0.16 7.05
N LEU A 135 9.60 -0.17 6.73
CA LEU A 135 8.50 -0.17 7.69
C LEU A 135 8.63 -1.25 8.79
N MET A 136 9.45 -2.29 8.59
CA MET A 136 9.74 -3.29 9.63
C MET A 136 10.82 -2.84 10.62
N VAL A 137 11.64 -1.85 10.27
CA VAL A 137 12.76 -1.39 11.14
C VAL A 137 12.31 -1.08 12.58
N PRO A 138 11.19 -0.34 12.82
CA PRO A 138 10.76 -0.03 14.19
C PRO A 138 10.42 -1.26 15.04
N PHE A 139 10.17 -2.41 14.41
CA PHE A 139 9.76 -3.64 15.10
C PHE A 139 10.88 -4.68 15.22
N SER A 140 12.01 -4.49 14.53
CA SER A 140 13.13 -5.42 14.54
C SER A 140 13.93 -5.39 15.85
N THR A 141 13.98 -4.26 16.55
CA THR A 141 14.74 -4.07 17.76
C THR A 141 14.12 -4.71 19.00
N HIS A 142 12.81 -4.96 19.00
CA HIS A 142 12.12 -5.56 20.14
C HIS A 142 12.27 -7.09 20.27
N VAL A 143 12.68 -7.77 19.20
CA VAL A 143 12.87 -9.24 19.24
C VAL A 143 14.14 -9.62 20.02
N GLN A 144 15.15 -8.76 20.03
CA GLN A 144 16.43 -9.04 20.71
C GLN A 144 16.36 -8.90 22.24
N SER A 145 15.48 -8.05 22.76
CA SER A 145 15.36 -7.84 24.20
C SER A 145 14.59 -8.96 24.95
N GLN A 146 13.79 -9.76 24.23
CA GLN A 146 13.05 -10.90 24.83
C GLN A 146 13.85 -12.20 24.85
N GLN A 147 14.98 -12.28 24.12
CA GLN A 147 15.86 -13.46 24.13
C GLN A 147 16.98 -13.38 25.20
N GLN A 148 17.06 -12.27 25.92
CA GLN A 148 18.08 -12.05 26.97
C GLN A 148 17.49 -12.11 28.40
N GLN A 149 16.24 -12.47 28.56
CA GLN A 149 15.61 -12.76 29.87
C GLN A 149 15.29 -14.25 29.98
#